data_3489d74932fa8d3cd0e6e49914646d98
#
_entry.id   3489d74932fa8d3cd0e6e49914646d98
#
_cell.length_a   1.000
_cell.length_b   1.000
_cell.length_c   1.000
_cell.angle_alpha   90.00
_cell.angle_beta   90.00
_cell.angle_gamma   90.00
#
_symmetry.space_group_name_H-M   'P 1'
#
loop_
_entity.id
_entity.type
_entity.pdbx_description
1 polymer ?
#
loop_
_entity_poly.entity_id
_entity_poly.type
_entity_poly.pdbx_seq_one_letter_code
_entity_poly.pdbx_strand_id
1 'polypeptide(L)'
;MAENAPLLLSVIELLGYPNLRPLYERLGYRVATEFAVRKAISLMRKEKPAVIVADFYFQPDFRDRVSNLESLLATAQANKAVKVLVLFESSHEHALERLRSRFRIDAALTLPVRENELEAVLTDWR
;
A
#
# COMPACT_ATOMS: atom_id res chain seq x y z
N MET A 1 8.74 -11.95 19.97
CA MET A 1 7.59 -11.22 19.68
C MET A 1 7.67 -10.54 18.36
N ALA A 2 8.59 -9.60 18.18
CA ALA A 2 8.67 -8.87 16.93
C ALA A 2 8.89 -9.79 15.75
N GLU A 3 9.63 -10.87 15.91
CA GLU A 3 9.92 -11.73 14.76
C GLU A 3 8.71 -12.53 14.30
N ASN A 4 7.69 -12.68 15.14
CA ASN A 4 6.46 -13.35 14.75
C ASN A 4 5.35 -12.40 14.34
N ALA A 5 5.59 -11.10 14.41
CA ALA A 5 4.60 -10.12 14.02
C ALA A 5 4.46 -10.11 12.50
N PRO A 6 3.24 -9.88 12.00
CA PRO A 6 3.07 -9.78 10.55
C PRO A 6 3.80 -8.57 10.00
N LEU A 7 4.30 -8.71 8.79
CA LEU A 7 5.06 -7.65 8.13
C LEU A 7 4.12 -6.73 7.37
N LEU A 8 4.25 -5.42 7.61
CA LEU A 8 3.58 -4.39 6.83
C LEU A 8 4.63 -3.71 5.96
N LEU A 9 4.41 -3.73 4.66
CA LEU A 9 5.29 -3.06 3.71
C LEU A 9 4.68 -1.73 3.31
N SER A 10 5.37 -0.64 3.65
CA SER A 10 4.94 0.71 3.31
C SER A 10 5.68 1.16 2.06
N VAL A 11 4.95 1.40 0.98
CA VAL A 11 5.50 1.81 -0.31
C VAL A 11 5.00 3.21 -0.62
N ILE A 12 5.76 4.21 -0.21
CA ILE A 12 5.35 5.60 -0.34
C ILE A 12 6.36 6.33 -1.24
N GLU A 13 5.94 6.66 -2.44
CA GLU A 13 6.80 7.32 -3.41
C GLU A 13 6.68 8.83 -3.39
N LEU A 14 5.56 9.37 -2.92
CA LEU A 14 5.36 10.81 -2.84
C LEU A 14 5.92 11.35 -1.53
N LEU A 15 6.33 12.60 -1.55
CA LEU A 15 6.84 13.27 -0.35
C LEU A 15 5.70 13.87 0.47
N GLY A 16 5.98 14.19 1.72
CA GLY A 16 5.03 14.93 2.55
C GLY A 16 4.16 14.09 3.47
N TYR A 17 4.35 12.78 3.48
CA TYR A 17 3.61 11.94 4.41
C TYR A 17 4.17 12.05 5.82
N PRO A 18 3.31 11.96 6.85
CA PRO A 18 3.80 11.86 8.21
C PRO A 18 4.48 10.51 8.42
N ASN A 19 5.27 10.42 9.48
CA ASN A 19 5.88 9.15 9.84
C ASN A 19 4.85 8.26 10.51
N LEU A 20 4.35 7.26 9.80
CA LEU A 20 3.30 6.38 10.29
C LEU A 20 3.84 5.10 10.91
N ARG A 21 5.15 4.91 10.92
CA ARG A 21 5.75 3.72 11.48
C ARG A 21 5.35 3.47 12.94
N PRO A 22 5.35 4.49 13.81
CA PRO A 22 4.91 4.22 15.19
C PRO A 22 3.47 3.71 15.28
N LEU A 23 2.59 4.19 14.42
CA LEU A 23 1.21 3.70 14.38
C LEU A 23 1.19 2.23 13.99
N TYR A 24 1.90 1.86 12.94
CA TYR A 24 1.92 0.47 12.49
C TYR A 24 2.49 -0.46 13.55
N GLU A 25 3.57 -0.03 14.20
CA GLU A 25 4.19 -0.84 15.24
C GLU A 25 3.29 -0.98 16.45
N ARG A 26 2.58 0.08 16.81
CA ARG A 26 1.61 0.03 17.91
C ARG A 26 0.51 -0.97 17.65
N LEU A 27 0.14 -1.14 16.37
CA LEU A 27 -0.90 -2.08 15.99
C LEU A 27 -0.38 -3.51 15.85
N GLY A 28 0.92 -3.73 16.10
CA GLY A 28 1.46 -5.07 16.15
C GLY A 28 2.15 -5.53 14.88
N TYR A 29 2.47 -4.62 13.97
CA TYR A 29 3.15 -4.98 12.72
C TYR A 29 4.65 -4.73 12.82
N ARG A 30 5.43 -5.60 12.16
CA ARG A 30 6.80 -5.24 11.78
C ARG A 30 6.67 -4.38 10.53
N VAL A 31 7.54 -3.39 10.37
CA VAL A 31 7.40 -2.44 9.27
C VAL A 31 8.66 -2.43 8.41
N ALA A 32 8.45 -2.57 7.10
CA ALA A 32 9.49 -2.31 6.11
C ALA A 32 9.02 -1.16 5.24
N THR A 33 9.90 -0.23 4.92
CA THR A 33 9.56 0.95 4.14
C THR A 33 10.40 0.96 2.86
N GLU A 34 9.74 1.18 1.74
CA GLU A 34 10.41 1.38 0.46
C GLU A 34 9.83 2.60 -0.23
N PHE A 35 10.69 3.29 -0.96
CA PHE A 35 10.30 4.51 -1.64
C PHE A 35 10.25 4.32 -3.16
N ALA A 36 10.42 3.09 -3.63
CA ALA A 36 10.35 2.76 -5.04
C ALA A 36 9.66 1.43 -5.21
N VAL A 37 8.74 1.35 -6.17
CA VAL A 37 7.96 0.14 -6.40
C VAL A 37 8.86 -1.05 -6.73
N ARG A 38 9.94 -0.83 -7.51
CA ARG A 38 10.82 -1.93 -7.87
C ARG A 38 11.46 -2.59 -6.66
N LYS A 39 11.89 -1.77 -5.69
CA LYS A 39 12.48 -2.32 -4.47
C LYS A 39 11.44 -3.00 -3.59
N ALA A 40 10.22 -2.47 -3.59
CA ALA A 40 9.12 -3.08 -2.86
C ALA A 40 8.81 -4.47 -3.41
N ILE A 41 8.81 -4.62 -4.74
CA ILE A 41 8.55 -5.91 -5.35
C ILE A 41 9.64 -6.92 -4.98
N SER A 42 10.90 -6.50 -4.97
CA SER A 42 11.98 -7.37 -4.54
C SER A 42 11.78 -7.84 -3.10
N LEU A 43 11.38 -6.93 -2.24
CA LEU A 43 11.14 -7.27 -0.84
C LEU A 43 9.97 -8.23 -0.69
N MET A 44 8.91 -8.04 -1.48
CA MET A 44 7.74 -8.92 -1.43
C MET A 44 8.09 -10.36 -1.72
N ARG A 45 9.04 -10.57 -2.63
CA ARG A 45 9.45 -11.92 -2.99
C ARG A 45 10.25 -12.61 -1.90
N LYS A 46 10.95 -11.82 -1.10
CA LYS A 46 11.79 -12.36 -0.02
C LYS A 46 11.01 -12.55 1.27
N GLU A 47 10.14 -11.60 1.62
CA GLU A 47 9.60 -11.52 2.96
C GLU A 47 8.10 -11.75 3.06
N LYS A 48 7.39 -11.74 1.96
CA LYS A 48 5.95 -12.04 1.92
C LYS A 48 5.14 -11.25 2.96
N PRO A 49 4.95 -9.94 2.76
CA PRO A 49 4.22 -9.13 3.72
C PRO A 49 2.78 -9.57 3.85
N ALA A 50 2.20 -9.34 5.03
CA ALA A 50 0.78 -9.57 5.27
C ALA A 50 -0.05 -8.39 4.79
N VAL A 51 0.51 -7.17 4.83
CA VAL A 51 -0.18 -5.95 4.45
C VAL A 51 0.75 -5.08 3.62
N ILE A 52 0.22 -4.46 2.58
CA ILE A 52 0.92 -3.45 1.80
C ILE A 52 0.11 -2.16 1.89
N VAL A 53 0.77 -1.07 2.30
CA VAL A 53 0.19 0.27 2.27
C VAL A 53 0.96 1.06 1.22
N ALA A 54 0.28 1.49 0.15
CA ALA A 54 0.95 2.15 -0.96
C ALA A 54 0.20 3.42 -1.35
N ASP A 55 0.94 4.43 -1.82
CA ASP A 55 0.32 5.62 -2.33
C ASP A 55 0.09 5.49 -3.84
N PHE A 56 -1.04 6.01 -4.28
CA PHE A 56 -1.42 6.01 -5.68
C PHE A 56 -1.27 7.43 -6.22
N TYR A 57 -0.59 7.57 -7.34
CA TYR A 57 -0.69 8.81 -8.08
C TYR A 57 -0.83 8.50 -9.56
N PHE A 58 -1.52 9.39 -10.25
CA PHE A 58 -1.84 9.24 -11.65
C PHE A 58 -1.05 10.27 -12.44
N GLN A 59 -0.38 9.81 -13.50
CA GLN A 59 0.31 10.70 -14.43
C GLN A 59 -0.21 10.42 -15.83
N PRO A 60 -0.88 11.40 -16.45
CA PRO A 60 -1.41 11.20 -17.80
C PRO A 60 -0.34 10.87 -18.84
N ASP A 61 0.91 11.22 -18.54
CA ASP A 61 2.02 11.00 -19.48
C ASP A 61 2.55 9.58 -19.47
N PHE A 62 2.05 8.71 -18.59
CA PHE A 62 2.43 7.30 -18.63
C PHE A 62 1.90 6.69 -19.94
N ARG A 63 2.79 6.08 -20.71
CA ARG A 63 2.39 5.51 -21.99
C ARG A 63 1.68 4.17 -21.84
N ASP A 64 2.24 3.29 -21.01
CA ASP A 64 1.81 1.92 -20.95
C ASP A 64 1.11 1.56 -19.66
N ARG A 65 0.89 2.55 -18.80
CA ARG A 65 0.26 2.32 -17.50
C ARG A 65 -0.45 3.57 -17.04
N VAL A 66 -1.43 3.38 -16.16
CA VAL A 66 -2.21 4.51 -15.66
C VAL A 66 -1.74 4.99 -14.29
N SER A 67 -0.83 4.28 -13.63
CA SER A 67 -0.39 4.66 -12.30
C SER A 67 0.99 4.08 -11.99
N ASN A 68 1.47 4.43 -10.79
CA ASN A 68 2.71 3.91 -10.25
C ASN A 68 2.56 2.48 -9.70
N LEU A 69 1.33 1.94 -9.57
CA LEU A 69 1.09 0.74 -8.80
C LEU A 69 0.83 -0.53 -9.59
N GLU A 70 0.77 -0.45 -10.93
CA GLU A 70 0.34 -1.62 -11.70
C GLU A 70 1.25 -2.84 -11.49
N SER A 71 2.55 -2.64 -11.51
CA SER A 71 3.48 -3.76 -11.31
C SER A 71 3.40 -4.32 -9.89
N LEU A 72 3.25 -3.44 -8.91
CA LEU A 72 3.14 -3.85 -7.52
C LEU A 72 1.90 -4.70 -7.30
N LEU A 73 0.76 -4.24 -7.84
CA LEU A 73 -0.50 -4.95 -7.67
C LEU A 73 -0.50 -6.28 -8.42
N ALA A 74 0.11 -6.31 -9.60
CA ALA A 74 0.23 -7.56 -10.34
C ALA A 74 1.01 -8.60 -9.53
N THR A 75 2.08 -8.16 -8.87
CA THR A 75 2.86 -9.05 -8.02
C THR A 75 2.05 -9.49 -6.81
N ALA A 76 1.30 -8.58 -6.21
CA ALA A 76 0.49 -8.90 -5.03
C ALA A 76 -0.65 -9.88 -5.35
N GLN A 77 -1.17 -9.85 -6.58
CA GLN A 77 -2.24 -10.77 -6.98
C GLN A 77 -1.85 -12.23 -6.84
N ALA A 78 -0.56 -12.53 -6.94
CA ALA A 78 -0.08 -13.90 -6.83
C ALA A 78 -0.21 -14.46 -5.41
N ASN A 79 -0.40 -13.59 -4.41
CA ASN A 79 -0.54 -14.02 -3.02
C ASN A 79 -1.87 -13.50 -2.47
N LYS A 80 -2.86 -14.39 -2.38
CA LYS A 80 -4.18 -14.00 -1.93
C LYS A 80 -4.25 -13.65 -0.45
N ALA A 81 -3.24 -14.00 0.31
CA ALA A 81 -3.22 -13.72 1.74
C ALA A 81 -2.80 -12.28 2.05
N VAL A 82 -2.17 -11.58 1.10
CA VAL A 82 -1.74 -10.21 1.34
C VAL A 82 -2.93 -9.26 1.21
N LYS A 83 -3.03 -8.30 2.13
CA LYS A 83 -4.03 -7.25 2.06
C LYS A 83 -3.39 -5.97 1.55
N VAL A 84 -4.08 -5.28 0.65
CA VAL A 84 -3.56 -4.07 0.02
C VAL A 84 -4.43 -2.88 0.37
N LEU A 85 -3.81 -1.85 0.93
CA LEU A 85 -4.45 -0.57 1.23
C LEU A 85 -3.78 0.52 0.40
N VAL A 86 -4.57 1.32 -0.30
CA VAL A 86 -4.05 2.36 -1.17
C VAL A 86 -4.50 3.73 -0.65
N LEU A 87 -3.55 4.67 -0.60
CA LEU A 87 -3.80 6.06 -0.24
C LEU A 87 -3.82 6.89 -1.52
N PHE A 88 -4.85 7.71 -1.70
CA PHE A 88 -5.01 8.43 -2.96
C PHE A 88 -5.66 9.79 -2.76
N GLU A 89 -5.43 10.70 -3.69
CA GLU A 89 -6.13 11.98 -3.70
C GLU A 89 -7.49 11.81 -4.34
N SER A 90 -8.51 12.45 -3.76
CA SER A 90 -9.88 12.32 -4.25
C SER A 90 -10.03 12.72 -5.72
N SER A 91 -9.20 13.65 -6.19
CA SER A 91 -9.24 14.05 -7.59
C SER A 91 -8.82 12.94 -8.55
N HIS A 92 -8.19 11.89 -8.03
CA HIS A 92 -7.75 10.76 -8.85
C HIS A 92 -8.64 9.53 -8.70
N GLU A 93 -9.82 9.69 -8.16
CA GLU A 93 -10.71 8.58 -7.87
C GLU A 93 -11.05 7.77 -9.13
N HIS A 94 -11.30 8.43 -10.25
CA HIS A 94 -11.61 7.75 -11.49
C HIS A 94 -10.48 6.83 -11.96
N ALA A 95 -9.25 7.35 -11.87
CA ALA A 95 -8.09 6.54 -12.27
C ALA A 95 -7.92 5.36 -11.34
N LEU A 96 -8.17 5.56 -10.04
CA LEU A 96 -8.09 4.48 -9.07
C LEU A 96 -9.14 3.41 -9.34
N GLU A 97 -10.36 3.82 -9.69
CA GLU A 97 -11.41 2.85 -9.98
C GLU A 97 -11.08 1.99 -11.20
N ARG A 98 -10.45 2.58 -12.22
CA ARG A 98 -10.00 1.77 -13.35
C ARG A 98 -8.96 0.75 -12.93
N LEU A 99 -8.07 1.13 -12.02
CA LEU A 99 -7.08 0.21 -11.50
C LEU A 99 -7.73 -0.91 -10.69
N ARG A 100 -8.72 -0.56 -9.87
CA ARG A 100 -9.44 -1.54 -9.05
C ARG A 100 -10.23 -2.55 -9.89
N SER A 101 -10.61 -2.17 -11.08
CA SER A 101 -11.32 -3.10 -11.97
C SER A 101 -10.39 -4.19 -12.49
N ARG A 102 -9.08 -3.98 -12.41
CA ARG A 102 -8.10 -4.95 -12.92
C ARG A 102 -7.37 -5.69 -11.81
N PHE A 103 -7.22 -5.06 -10.65
CA PHE A 103 -6.43 -5.62 -9.54
C PHE A 103 -7.21 -5.48 -8.25
N ARG A 104 -7.02 -6.46 -7.36
CA ARG A 104 -7.65 -6.40 -6.04
C ARG A 104 -6.97 -5.33 -5.18
N ILE A 105 -7.77 -4.41 -4.67
CA ILE A 105 -7.38 -3.44 -3.66
C ILE A 105 -8.36 -3.62 -2.52
N ASP A 106 -7.87 -4.00 -1.34
CA ASP A 106 -8.75 -4.37 -0.24
C ASP A 106 -9.33 -3.15 0.47
N ALA A 107 -8.60 -2.05 0.49
CA ALA A 107 -9.10 -0.80 1.06
C ALA A 107 -8.43 0.38 0.37
N ALA A 108 -9.14 1.50 0.29
CA ALA A 108 -8.61 2.73 -0.29
C ALA A 108 -9.05 3.89 0.60
N LEU A 109 -8.11 4.74 0.99
CA LEU A 109 -8.38 5.89 1.86
C LEU A 109 -7.90 7.15 1.18
N THR A 110 -8.71 8.21 1.28
CA THR A 110 -8.36 9.49 0.66
C THR A 110 -7.35 10.26 1.50
N LEU A 111 -6.51 11.01 0.80
CA LEU A 111 -5.58 11.93 1.45
C LEU A 111 -6.29 13.21 1.84
N PRO A 112 -5.91 13.90 2.88
CA PRO A 112 -4.75 13.61 3.73
C PRO A 112 -4.97 12.39 4.62
N VAL A 113 -3.88 11.75 5.01
CA VAL A 113 -3.94 10.54 5.84
C VAL A 113 -4.58 10.87 7.19
N ARG A 114 -5.56 10.07 7.57
CA ARG A 114 -6.19 10.18 8.89
C ARG A 114 -5.88 8.91 9.67
N GLU A 115 -5.19 9.10 10.78
CA GLU A 115 -4.71 7.94 11.53
C GLU A 115 -5.83 7.05 12.04
N ASN A 116 -6.97 7.66 12.43
CA ASN A 116 -8.09 6.86 12.94
C ASN A 116 -8.69 5.96 11.86
N GLU A 117 -8.74 6.43 10.61
CA GLU A 117 -9.23 5.59 9.51
C GLU A 117 -8.27 4.46 9.20
N LEU A 118 -6.98 4.78 9.17
CA LEU A 118 -5.94 3.80 8.90
C LEU A 118 -5.91 2.75 10.00
N GLU A 119 -6.01 3.19 11.24
CA GLU A 119 -6.03 2.27 12.38
C GLU A 119 -7.21 1.32 12.31
N ALA A 120 -8.40 1.82 11.96
CA ALA A 120 -9.58 0.97 11.90
C ALA A 120 -9.40 -0.15 10.87
N VAL A 121 -8.89 0.16 9.70
CA VAL A 121 -8.67 -0.86 8.67
C VAL A 121 -7.62 -1.86 9.11
N LEU A 122 -6.48 -1.39 9.61
CA LEU A 122 -5.38 -2.27 9.95
C LEU A 122 -5.69 -3.13 11.16
N THR A 123 -6.50 -2.63 12.09
CA THR A 123 -6.95 -3.43 13.23
C THR A 123 -7.85 -4.56 12.77
N ASP A 124 -8.73 -4.26 11.80
CA ASP A 124 -9.63 -5.26 11.26
C ASP A 124 -8.86 -6.38 10.57
N TRP A 125 -7.71 -6.07 10.00
CA TRP A 125 -6.89 -7.04 9.29
C TRP A 125 -5.97 -7.86 10.21
N ARG A 126 -5.97 -7.55 11.51
CA ARG A 126 -5.21 -8.32 12.49
C ARG A 126 -6.06 -9.48 13.03
#